data_50ce658e5dfce38fdcbb893515f28be0
#
_entry.id   50ce658e5dfce38fdcbb893515f28be0
#
_cell.length_a   1.000
_cell.length_b   1.000
_cell.length_c   1.000
_cell.angle_alpha   90.00
_cell.angle_beta   90.00
_cell.angle_gamma   90.00
#
_symmetry.space_group_name_H-M   'P 1'
#
loop_
_entity.id
_entity.type
_entity.pdbx_description
1 polymer ?
#
loop_
_entity_poly.entity_id
_entity_poly.type
_entity_poly.pdbx_seq_one_letter_code
_entity_poly.pdbx_strand_id
1 'polypeptide(L)'
;GYTYCGSHSVIAYTLSVDGIYRLEAEYFLDPIEQLSNIPSRTEDEEAKLQELKDYHEIFLEMMSQVSINYGGGMTMADLSGVVFIDGTRNSCQAVIDLALSQVGQIGGQPYWSYYGFSSRVEWCACFVHWCMRNTPSASGSYPQTSNNAYCQTIANNFMAIGQWGNRGYTDLVAGDTIFFDWQGDGHTDHIGLVIGTDGTNVYTVEGNSGDAVKVKSYPINSSVIYGYGLMNY
;
A
#
# COMPACT_ATOMS: atom_id res chain seq x y z
N GLY A 1 22.60 -29.98 -9.17
CA GLY A 1 21.95 -29.11 -8.24
C GLY A 1 22.33 -27.65 -8.40
N TYR A 2 21.97 -26.95 -9.51
CA TYR A 2 22.38 -25.54 -9.62
C TYR A 2 21.48 -24.68 -10.51
N THR A 3 20.22 -25.05 -10.65
CA THR A 3 19.38 -24.33 -11.61
C THR A 3 18.19 -23.62 -10.95
N TYR A 4 18.10 -23.60 -9.63
CA TYR A 4 16.90 -23.04 -8.97
C TYR A 4 16.96 -21.53 -8.69
N CYS A 5 18.12 -20.93 -8.49
CA CYS A 5 18.21 -19.48 -8.26
C CYS A 5 17.91 -18.63 -9.48
N GLY A 6 18.17 -19.14 -10.69
CA GLY A 6 17.88 -18.40 -11.92
C GLY A 6 16.41 -18.37 -12.32
N SER A 7 15.63 -19.41 -11.96
CA SER A 7 14.22 -19.47 -12.29
C SER A 7 13.35 -18.61 -11.37
N HIS A 8 13.72 -18.44 -10.11
CA HIS A 8 12.96 -17.58 -9.20
C HIS A 8 13.12 -16.10 -9.52
N SER A 9 14.30 -15.66 -9.95
CA SER A 9 14.49 -14.28 -10.39
C SER A 9 13.71 -13.96 -11.67
N VAL A 10 13.61 -14.91 -12.60
CA VAL A 10 12.83 -14.72 -13.84
C VAL A 10 11.31 -14.68 -13.55
N ILE A 11 10.83 -15.48 -12.60
CA ILE A 11 9.43 -15.45 -12.19
C ILE A 11 9.10 -14.13 -11.49
N ALA A 12 9.99 -13.62 -10.65
CA ALA A 12 9.80 -12.33 -9.98
C ALA A 12 9.68 -11.15 -10.96
N TYR A 13 10.36 -11.19 -12.09
CA TYR A 13 10.25 -10.16 -13.14
C TYR A 13 8.94 -10.21 -13.95
N THR A 14 8.24 -11.32 -13.94
CA THR A 14 6.98 -11.51 -14.67
C THR A 14 5.75 -11.40 -13.79
N LEU A 15 5.92 -11.36 -12.48
CA LEU A 15 4.82 -11.19 -11.53
C LEU A 15 4.52 -9.70 -11.32
N SER A 16 3.24 -9.37 -11.37
CA SER A 16 2.76 -8.08 -10.89
C SER A 16 3.11 -7.91 -9.40
N VAL A 17 3.16 -6.67 -8.94
CA VAL A 17 3.35 -6.39 -7.49
C VAL A 17 2.29 -7.09 -6.65
N ASP A 18 1.04 -7.12 -7.10
CA ASP A 18 -0.04 -7.91 -6.51
C ASP A 18 0.26 -9.41 -6.48
N GLY A 19 0.82 -9.95 -7.57
CA GLY A 19 1.24 -11.34 -7.64
C GLY A 19 2.33 -11.68 -6.64
N ILE A 20 3.25 -10.77 -6.40
CA ILE A 20 4.31 -10.91 -5.39
C ILE A 20 3.72 -10.91 -3.99
N TYR A 21 2.79 -9.99 -3.68
CA TYR A 21 2.13 -9.95 -2.38
C TYR A 21 1.23 -11.16 -2.12
N ARG A 22 0.57 -11.68 -3.15
CA ARG A 22 -0.19 -12.93 -3.04
C ARG A 22 0.72 -14.12 -2.76
N LEU A 23 1.87 -14.19 -3.41
CA LEU A 23 2.87 -15.23 -3.11
C LEU A 23 3.38 -15.10 -1.68
N GLU A 24 3.69 -13.89 -1.22
CA GLU A 24 4.10 -13.67 0.17
C GLU A 24 3.04 -14.14 1.14
N ALA A 25 1.77 -13.76 0.94
CA ALA A 25 0.67 -14.18 1.77
C ALA A 25 0.50 -15.71 1.77
N GLU A 26 0.36 -16.31 0.58
CA GLU A 26 0.06 -17.73 0.42
C GLU A 26 1.18 -18.64 0.91
N TYR A 27 2.45 -18.28 0.65
CA TYR A 27 3.58 -19.15 0.94
C TYR A 27 4.26 -18.87 2.28
N PHE A 28 4.06 -17.70 2.87
CA PHE A 28 4.70 -17.32 4.12
C PHE A 28 3.71 -16.89 5.20
N LEU A 29 2.94 -15.83 4.97
CA LEU A 29 2.14 -15.21 6.04
C LEU A 29 1.03 -16.12 6.55
N ASP A 30 0.23 -16.69 5.65
CA ASP A 30 -0.87 -17.58 6.03
C ASP A 30 -0.36 -18.86 6.73
N PRO A 31 0.67 -19.57 6.21
CA PRO A 31 1.25 -20.73 6.91
C PRO A 31 1.90 -20.36 8.24
N ILE A 32 2.59 -19.22 8.35
CA ILE A 32 3.20 -18.75 9.61
C ILE A 32 2.10 -18.46 10.63
N GLU A 33 1.02 -17.79 10.24
CA GLU A 33 -0.11 -17.51 11.12
C GLU A 33 -0.79 -18.79 11.60
N GLN A 34 -1.07 -19.73 10.69
CA GLN A 34 -1.69 -21.01 11.01
C GLN A 34 -0.85 -21.78 12.04
N LEU A 35 0.45 -21.93 11.80
CA LEU A 35 1.35 -22.63 12.74
C LEU A 35 1.51 -21.86 14.06
N SER A 36 1.55 -20.52 14.02
CA SER A 36 1.69 -19.70 15.24
C SER A 36 0.49 -19.82 16.17
N ASN A 37 -0.69 -20.07 15.64
CA ASN A 37 -1.94 -20.21 16.39
C ASN A 37 -2.16 -21.58 17.01
N ILE A 38 -1.25 -22.56 16.79
CA ILE A 38 -1.32 -23.88 17.45
C ILE A 38 -0.85 -23.73 18.90
N PRO A 39 -1.70 -24.02 19.92
CA PRO A 39 -1.37 -23.78 21.33
C PRO A 39 -0.21 -24.64 21.88
N SER A 40 0.02 -25.83 21.29
CA SER A 40 1.07 -26.75 21.69
C SER A 40 1.62 -27.41 20.44
N ARG A 41 2.65 -26.81 19.85
CA ARG A 41 3.31 -27.32 18.67
C ARG A 41 4.21 -28.49 18.99
N THR A 42 4.29 -29.47 18.07
CA THR A 42 5.31 -30.51 18.06
C THR A 42 6.66 -29.91 17.65
N GLU A 43 7.75 -30.68 17.86
CA GLU A 43 9.11 -30.27 17.43
C GLU A 43 9.16 -30.04 15.91
N ASP A 44 8.47 -30.86 15.12
CA ASP A 44 8.42 -30.72 13.66
C ASP A 44 7.64 -29.47 13.24
N GLU A 45 6.56 -29.14 13.90
CA GLU A 45 5.76 -27.91 13.63
C GLU A 45 6.55 -26.65 14.04
N GLU A 46 7.29 -26.70 15.15
CA GLU A 46 8.15 -25.58 15.57
C GLU A 46 9.31 -25.38 14.58
N ALA A 47 9.95 -26.48 14.15
CA ALA A 47 10.98 -26.43 13.13
C ALA A 47 10.46 -25.87 11.80
N LYS A 48 9.25 -26.28 11.40
CA LYS A 48 8.61 -25.77 10.18
C LYS A 48 8.24 -24.29 10.27
N LEU A 49 7.77 -23.84 11.43
CA LEU A 49 7.47 -22.43 11.66
C LEU A 49 8.76 -21.59 11.57
N GLN A 50 9.87 -22.07 12.15
CA GLN A 50 11.13 -21.35 12.06
C GLN A 50 11.67 -21.32 10.63
N GLU A 51 11.62 -22.45 9.91
CA GLU A 51 12.01 -22.53 8.50
C GLU A 51 11.21 -21.50 7.63
N LEU A 52 9.90 -21.41 7.82
CA LEU A 52 9.06 -20.46 7.10
C LEU A 52 9.43 -19.00 7.40
N LYS A 53 9.73 -18.68 8.66
CA LYS A 53 10.18 -17.34 9.05
C LYS A 53 11.53 -16.99 8.41
N ASP A 54 12.48 -17.93 8.42
CA ASP A 54 13.80 -17.72 7.83
C ASP A 54 13.70 -17.50 6.31
N TYR A 55 12.88 -18.29 5.61
CA TYR A 55 12.64 -18.09 4.18
C TYR A 55 11.88 -16.79 3.88
N HIS A 56 10.96 -16.38 4.74
CA HIS A 56 10.26 -15.11 4.61
C HIS A 56 11.23 -13.92 4.75
N GLU A 57 12.17 -13.96 5.67
CA GLU A 57 13.22 -12.94 5.78
C GLU A 57 14.06 -12.84 4.50
N ILE A 58 14.48 -13.99 3.93
CA ILE A 58 15.19 -14.02 2.65
C ILE A 58 14.34 -13.43 1.52
N PHE A 59 13.06 -13.78 1.46
CA PHE A 59 12.12 -13.24 0.49
C PHE A 59 12.02 -11.71 0.62
N LEU A 60 11.87 -11.18 1.83
CA LEU A 60 11.79 -9.74 2.09
C LEU A 60 13.09 -9.01 1.70
N GLU A 61 14.25 -9.60 1.95
CA GLU A 61 15.54 -9.06 1.51
C GLU A 61 15.63 -9.00 -0.02
N MET A 62 15.24 -10.08 -0.70
CA MET A 62 15.17 -10.11 -2.17
C MET A 62 14.18 -9.03 -2.68
N MET A 63 13.02 -8.89 -2.05
CA MET A 63 12.00 -7.92 -2.45
C MET A 63 12.42 -6.48 -2.17
N SER A 64 13.28 -6.24 -1.18
CA SER A 64 13.85 -4.91 -0.94
C SER A 64 14.68 -4.41 -2.13
N GLN A 65 15.36 -5.31 -2.83
CA GLN A 65 16.10 -4.99 -4.06
C GLN A 65 15.16 -4.67 -5.24
N VAL A 66 13.99 -5.29 -5.28
CA VAL A 66 12.97 -5.04 -6.32
C VAL A 66 12.22 -3.74 -6.03
N SER A 67 12.00 -3.40 -4.76
CA SER A 67 11.26 -2.19 -4.35
C SER A 67 11.94 -0.88 -4.76
N ILE A 68 13.23 -0.89 -5.10
CA ILE A 68 13.93 0.26 -5.69
C ILE A 68 13.28 0.71 -7.01
N ASN A 69 12.67 -0.22 -7.74
CA ASN A 69 11.98 0.06 -9.00
C ASN A 69 10.48 0.39 -8.82
N TYR A 70 9.89 0.05 -7.67
CA TYR A 70 8.44 0.17 -7.39
C TYR A 70 8.13 1.07 -6.18
N GLY A 71 8.92 2.10 -5.98
CA GLY A 71 8.80 3.02 -4.86
C GLY A 71 9.59 2.55 -3.64
N GLY A 72 10.65 3.27 -3.31
CA GLY A 72 11.50 3.00 -2.14
C GLY A 72 10.70 3.15 -0.84
N GLY A 73 10.81 2.16 0.05
CA GLY A 73 10.36 2.32 1.43
C GLY A 73 11.19 3.41 2.11
N MET A 74 10.52 4.23 2.91
CA MET A 74 11.14 5.33 3.68
C MET A 74 10.92 5.10 5.16
N THR A 75 11.90 5.51 5.96
CA THR A 75 11.69 5.64 7.41
C THR A 75 11.01 6.97 7.73
N MET A 76 10.42 7.09 8.93
CA MET A 76 9.89 8.36 9.40
C MET A 76 10.98 9.44 9.52
N ALA A 77 12.23 9.04 9.78
CA ALA A 77 13.38 9.93 9.81
C ALA A 77 13.70 10.50 8.43
N ASP A 78 13.65 9.66 7.39
CA ASP A 78 13.83 10.09 5.99
C ASP A 78 12.72 11.08 5.59
N LEU A 79 11.47 10.78 5.93
CA LEU A 79 10.33 11.66 5.65
C LEU A 79 10.48 13.04 6.32
N SER A 80 10.98 13.09 7.55
CA SER A 80 11.17 14.35 8.29
C SER A 80 12.21 15.28 7.66
N GLY A 81 13.07 14.76 6.79
CA GLY A 81 14.05 15.54 6.02
C GLY A 81 13.52 16.12 4.72
N VAL A 82 12.28 15.77 4.32
CA VAL A 82 11.68 16.24 3.07
C VAL A 82 11.06 17.62 3.24
N VAL A 83 11.35 18.52 2.31
CA VAL A 83 10.71 19.83 2.20
C VAL A 83 9.60 19.74 1.17
N PHE A 84 8.36 19.75 1.63
CA PHE A 84 7.19 19.70 0.75
C PHE A 84 6.90 21.06 0.12
N ILE A 85 6.37 21.03 -1.10
CA ILE A 85 5.83 22.20 -1.79
C ILE A 85 4.34 22.32 -1.39
N ASP A 86 3.94 23.50 -0.95
CA ASP A 86 2.54 23.78 -0.66
C ASP A 86 1.71 23.79 -1.95
N GLY A 87 0.65 22.99 -1.98
CA GLY A 87 -0.35 23.08 -3.04
C GLY A 87 -1.27 24.29 -2.85
N THR A 88 -2.03 24.61 -3.89
CA THR A 88 -2.97 25.75 -3.86
C THR A 88 -4.35 25.39 -3.32
N ARG A 89 -4.65 24.09 -3.22
CA ARG A 89 -5.92 23.57 -2.70
C ARG A 89 -5.87 23.39 -1.17
N ASN A 90 -7.05 23.33 -0.54
CA ASN A 90 -7.15 22.95 0.86
C ASN A 90 -6.62 21.52 1.07
N SER A 91 -5.96 21.31 2.20
CA SER A 91 -5.39 20.02 2.60
C SER A 91 -6.02 19.53 3.91
N CYS A 92 -5.83 18.25 4.20
CA CYS A 92 -6.21 17.67 5.49
C CYS A 92 -5.01 16.94 6.12
N GLN A 93 -4.19 17.68 6.85
CA GLN A 93 -3.06 17.10 7.57
C GLN A 93 -3.49 16.04 8.58
N ALA A 94 -4.66 16.20 9.20
CA ALA A 94 -5.17 15.28 10.21
C ALA A 94 -5.35 13.84 9.68
N VAL A 95 -5.74 13.63 8.42
CA VAL A 95 -5.85 12.28 7.84
C VAL A 95 -4.46 11.68 7.64
N ILE A 96 -3.48 12.48 7.28
CA ILE A 96 -2.09 12.03 7.13
C ILE A 96 -1.47 11.69 8.48
N ASP A 97 -1.69 12.52 9.50
CA ASP A 97 -1.20 12.25 10.86
C ASP A 97 -1.77 10.92 11.39
N LEU A 98 -3.07 10.69 11.17
CA LEU A 98 -3.70 9.41 11.52
C LEU A 98 -3.08 8.25 10.73
N ALA A 99 -2.88 8.39 9.43
CA ALA A 99 -2.30 7.35 8.59
C ALA A 99 -0.85 7.05 8.99
N LEU A 100 -0.04 8.08 9.24
CA LEU A 100 1.35 7.93 9.68
C LEU A 100 1.47 7.27 11.06
N SER A 101 0.50 7.48 11.97
CA SER A 101 0.46 6.80 13.26
C SER A 101 0.27 5.29 13.14
N GLN A 102 -0.13 4.80 11.97
CA GLN A 102 -0.34 3.38 11.69
C GLN A 102 0.88 2.71 11.04
N VAL A 103 1.93 3.46 10.72
CA VAL A 103 3.14 2.90 10.06
C VAL A 103 3.72 1.76 10.88
N GLY A 104 3.98 0.63 10.21
CA GLY A 104 4.47 -0.59 10.83
C GLY A 104 3.37 -1.58 11.26
N GLN A 105 2.09 -1.23 11.17
CA GLN A 105 0.99 -2.19 11.36
C GLN A 105 1.01 -3.23 10.24
N ILE A 106 0.84 -4.50 10.59
CA ILE A 106 0.91 -5.67 9.69
C ILE A 106 -0.44 -6.37 9.65
N GLY A 107 -0.76 -7.03 8.52
CA GLY A 107 -1.93 -7.89 8.34
C GLY A 107 -3.27 -7.17 8.16
N GLY A 108 -3.32 -5.87 8.42
CA GLY A 108 -4.47 -5.00 8.14
C GLY A 108 -5.78 -5.31 8.82
N GLN A 109 -5.81 -6.20 9.82
CA GLN A 109 -7.04 -6.65 10.49
C GLN A 109 -7.91 -5.49 10.99
N PRO A 110 -7.41 -4.41 11.60
CA PRO A 110 -8.23 -3.28 12.02
C PRO A 110 -8.95 -2.59 10.86
N TYR A 111 -8.37 -2.62 9.66
CA TYR A 111 -8.90 -1.91 8.49
C TYR A 111 -9.91 -2.74 7.71
N TRP A 112 -9.56 -3.99 7.34
CA TRP A 112 -10.49 -4.84 6.61
C TRP A 112 -11.69 -5.28 7.45
N SER A 113 -11.52 -5.50 8.77
CA SER A 113 -12.65 -5.79 9.65
C SER A 113 -13.58 -4.58 9.86
N TYR A 114 -13.02 -3.36 9.96
CA TYR A 114 -13.80 -2.12 9.97
C TYR A 114 -14.65 -1.97 8.71
N TYR A 115 -14.10 -2.39 7.58
CA TYR A 115 -14.80 -2.38 6.29
C TYR A 115 -15.94 -3.39 6.21
N GLY A 116 -15.95 -4.41 7.06
CA GLY A 116 -16.98 -5.45 7.16
C GLY A 116 -16.56 -6.81 6.62
N PHE A 117 -15.28 -7.02 6.30
CA PHE A 117 -14.76 -8.33 5.93
C PHE A 117 -14.55 -9.19 7.18
N SER A 118 -14.87 -10.49 7.06
CA SER A 118 -14.72 -11.48 8.14
C SER A 118 -13.37 -12.20 8.14
N SER A 119 -12.60 -12.03 7.07
CA SER A 119 -11.27 -12.62 6.89
C SER A 119 -10.38 -11.64 6.13
N ARG A 120 -9.07 -11.92 6.13
CA ARG A 120 -8.09 -11.10 5.41
C ARG A 120 -8.42 -11.00 3.91
N VAL A 121 -8.32 -9.79 3.41
CA VAL A 121 -8.47 -9.43 1.98
C VAL A 121 -7.31 -8.53 1.59
N GLU A 122 -7.17 -8.17 0.31
CA GLU A 122 -6.35 -7.04 -0.10
C GLU A 122 -6.91 -5.76 0.53
N TRP A 123 -6.12 -5.11 1.40
CA TRP A 123 -6.65 -4.11 2.33
C TRP A 123 -6.14 -2.67 2.12
N CYS A 124 -5.49 -2.40 0.98
CA CYS A 124 -5.04 -1.04 0.65
C CYS A 124 -6.20 -0.04 0.65
N ALA A 125 -7.30 -0.37 -0.03
CA ALA A 125 -8.50 0.46 -0.05
C ALA A 125 -9.21 0.52 1.30
N CYS A 126 -9.17 -0.57 2.08
CA CYS A 126 -9.72 -0.60 3.43
C CYS A 126 -8.96 0.36 4.37
N PHE A 127 -7.64 0.43 4.25
CA PHE A 127 -6.79 1.35 5.01
C PHE A 127 -7.13 2.81 4.70
N VAL A 128 -7.16 3.18 3.42
CA VAL A 128 -7.50 4.55 3.00
C VAL A 128 -8.89 4.93 3.50
N HIS A 129 -9.87 4.04 3.31
CA HIS A 129 -11.23 4.25 3.78
C HIS A 129 -11.29 4.44 5.31
N TRP A 130 -10.57 3.60 6.06
CA TRP A 130 -10.48 3.70 7.52
C TRP A 130 -9.91 5.05 7.95
N CYS A 131 -8.81 5.50 7.35
CA CYS A 131 -8.22 6.80 7.63
C CYS A 131 -9.20 7.95 7.35
N MET A 132 -9.84 7.93 6.18
CA MET A 132 -10.80 8.96 5.78
C MET A 132 -12.02 9.01 6.71
N ARG A 133 -12.57 7.85 7.09
CA ARG A 133 -13.78 7.78 7.94
C ARG A 133 -13.51 8.10 9.41
N ASN A 134 -12.31 7.83 9.90
CA ASN A 134 -11.92 8.14 11.26
C ASN A 134 -11.30 9.55 11.42
N THR A 135 -11.25 10.33 10.34
CA THR A 135 -10.86 11.75 10.36
C THR A 135 -12.09 12.61 10.06
N PRO A 136 -12.71 13.27 11.06
CA PRO A 136 -13.95 14.02 10.86
C PRO A 136 -13.88 15.07 9.75
N SER A 137 -12.74 15.77 9.61
CA SER A 137 -12.52 16.78 8.56
C SER A 137 -12.39 16.19 7.15
N ALA A 138 -12.10 14.90 7.00
CA ALA A 138 -11.98 14.21 5.72
C ALA A 138 -13.21 13.40 5.33
N SER A 139 -13.96 12.94 6.32
CA SER A 139 -15.03 11.95 6.14
C SER A 139 -16.12 12.37 5.16
N GLY A 140 -16.48 13.65 5.11
CA GLY A 140 -17.50 14.18 4.21
C GLY A 140 -17.04 14.38 2.76
N SER A 141 -15.74 14.51 2.54
CA SER A 141 -15.15 14.81 1.23
C SER A 141 -14.73 13.56 0.45
N TYR A 142 -14.66 12.40 1.11
CA TYR A 142 -14.25 11.16 0.47
C TYR A 142 -15.41 10.51 -0.30
N PRO A 143 -15.30 10.35 -1.64
CA PRO A 143 -16.44 9.99 -2.50
C PRO A 143 -16.84 8.52 -2.44
N GLN A 144 -16.23 7.73 -1.59
CA GLN A 144 -16.55 6.32 -1.42
C GLN A 144 -17.77 6.14 -0.51
N THR A 145 -18.88 5.71 -1.08
CA THR A 145 -20.16 5.59 -0.39
C THR A 145 -20.60 4.15 -0.09
N SER A 146 -19.94 3.16 -0.69
CA SER A 146 -20.31 1.74 -0.55
C SER A 146 -19.15 0.91 0.00
N ASN A 147 -19.46 -0.29 0.49
CA ASN A 147 -18.49 -1.28 0.96
C ASN A 147 -17.75 -1.94 -0.21
N ASN A 148 -17.24 -1.15 -1.15
CA ASN A 148 -16.50 -1.63 -2.29
C ASN A 148 -15.01 -1.27 -2.14
N ALA A 149 -14.19 -2.27 -1.83
CA ALA A 149 -12.75 -2.13 -1.64
C ALA A 149 -11.93 -2.21 -2.95
N TYR A 150 -12.59 -2.06 -4.11
CA TYR A 150 -11.89 -2.07 -5.40
C TYR A 150 -11.35 -0.69 -5.74
N CYS A 151 -10.03 -0.60 -5.93
CA CYS A 151 -9.34 0.64 -6.27
C CYS A 151 -9.91 1.30 -7.52
N GLN A 152 -10.22 0.51 -8.56
CA GLN A 152 -10.80 1.03 -9.81
C GLN A 152 -12.17 1.69 -9.59
N THR A 153 -13.02 1.15 -8.72
CA THR A 153 -14.31 1.77 -8.41
C THR A 153 -14.12 3.12 -7.70
N ILE A 154 -13.16 3.19 -6.78
CA ILE A 154 -12.85 4.43 -6.05
C ILE A 154 -12.30 5.49 -7.03
N ALA A 155 -11.38 5.11 -7.92
CA ALA A 155 -10.86 5.99 -8.96
C ALA A 155 -11.99 6.53 -9.86
N ASN A 156 -12.89 5.65 -10.31
CA ASN A 156 -14.04 6.02 -11.12
C ASN A 156 -14.99 7.02 -10.39
N ASN A 157 -15.15 6.88 -9.08
CA ASN A 157 -15.94 7.81 -8.29
C ASN A 157 -15.32 9.22 -8.29
N PHE A 158 -13.99 9.34 -8.14
CA PHE A 158 -13.31 10.62 -8.27
C PHE A 158 -13.43 11.22 -9.67
N MET A 159 -13.28 10.39 -10.70
CA MET A 159 -13.45 10.83 -12.10
C MET A 159 -14.87 11.34 -12.36
N ALA A 160 -15.89 10.63 -11.87
CA ALA A 160 -17.29 10.97 -12.08
C ALA A 160 -17.69 12.31 -11.48
N ILE A 161 -17.03 12.76 -10.42
CA ILE A 161 -17.29 14.05 -9.76
C ILE A 161 -16.31 15.16 -10.19
N GLY A 162 -15.45 14.88 -11.19
CA GLY A 162 -14.47 15.83 -11.70
C GLY A 162 -13.30 16.13 -10.76
N GLN A 163 -13.05 15.27 -9.76
CA GLN A 163 -11.97 15.39 -8.78
C GLN A 163 -10.84 14.42 -9.11
N TRP A 164 -10.31 14.51 -10.33
CA TRP A 164 -9.28 13.61 -10.82
C TRP A 164 -8.07 14.36 -11.38
N GLY A 165 -6.89 13.97 -10.96
CA GLY A 165 -5.60 14.40 -11.50
C GLY A 165 -4.92 13.26 -12.27
N ASN A 166 -4.49 13.52 -13.49
CA ASN A 166 -3.70 12.55 -14.26
C ASN A 166 -2.28 12.43 -13.72
N ARG A 167 -1.56 11.38 -14.11
CA ARG A 167 -0.13 11.23 -13.86
C ARG A 167 0.60 12.55 -14.17
N GLY A 168 1.50 12.96 -13.28
CA GLY A 168 2.23 14.21 -13.40
C GLY A 168 1.46 15.44 -12.92
N TYR A 169 0.29 15.28 -12.31
CA TYR A 169 -0.41 16.38 -11.65
C TYR A 169 0.45 16.95 -10.51
N THR A 170 0.60 18.27 -10.47
CA THR A 170 1.59 18.93 -9.60
C THR A 170 0.98 19.64 -8.38
N ASP A 171 -0.32 19.98 -8.40
CA ASP A 171 -0.98 20.68 -7.28
C ASP A 171 -1.53 19.67 -6.25
N LEU A 172 -0.66 18.74 -5.83
CA LEU A 172 -0.98 17.72 -4.82
C LEU A 172 -0.96 18.34 -3.41
N VAL A 173 -1.92 17.93 -2.59
CA VAL A 173 -2.01 18.35 -1.20
C VAL A 173 -2.10 17.14 -0.26
N ALA A 174 -1.72 17.34 1.00
CA ALA A 174 -1.85 16.32 2.03
C ALA A 174 -3.31 15.84 2.15
N GLY A 175 -3.50 14.53 2.06
CA GLY A 175 -4.79 13.88 2.11
C GLY A 175 -5.42 13.56 0.74
N ASP A 176 -4.84 14.00 -0.38
CA ASP A 176 -5.21 13.42 -1.69
C ASP A 176 -4.99 11.92 -1.71
N THR A 177 -5.68 11.21 -2.61
CA THR A 177 -5.41 9.80 -2.86
C THR A 177 -4.57 9.62 -4.10
N ILE A 178 -3.74 8.59 -4.13
CA ILE A 178 -2.95 8.19 -5.28
C ILE A 178 -3.33 6.77 -5.67
N PHE A 179 -3.40 6.52 -6.97
CA PHE A 179 -3.76 5.23 -7.55
C PHE A 179 -2.63 4.73 -8.43
N PHE A 180 -2.38 3.43 -8.38
CA PHE A 180 -1.31 2.78 -9.11
C PHE A 180 -1.86 1.71 -10.05
N ASP A 181 -1.22 1.59 -11.21
CA ASP A 181 -1.38 0.54 -12.20
C ASP A 181 -0.01 -0.14 -12.35
N TRP A 182 0.20 -1.19 -11.55
CA TRP A 182 1.48 -1.91 -11.51
C TRP A 182 1.69 -2.78 -12.74
N GLN A 183 0.58 -3.24 -13.34
CA GLN A 183 0.59 -4.17 -14.47
C GLN A 183 0.64 -3.43 -15.82
N GLY A 184 0.31 -2.14 -15.84
CA GLY A 184 0.26 -1.33 -17.05
C GLY A 184 -0.90 -1.72 -17.99
N ASP A 185 -1.99 -2.28 -17.42
CA ASP A 185 -3.14 -2.76 -18.18
C ASP A 185 -4.29 -1.74 -18.26
N GLY A 186 -4.08 -0.55 -17.68
CA GLY A 186 -5.05 0.54 -17.67
C GLY A 186 -6.09 0.43 -16.55
N HIS A 187 -5.87 -0.44 -15.58
CA HIS A 187 -6.67 -0.57 -14.37
C HIS A 187 -5.83 -0.30 -13.13
N THR A 188 -6.46 0.23 -12.08
CA THR A 188 -5.72 0.49 -10.85
C THR A 188 -5.76 -0.70 -9.90
N ASP A 189 -4.56 -1.10 -9.45
CA ASP A 189 -4.31 -2.25 -8.57
C ASP A 189 -4.18 -1.85 -7.11
N HIS A 190 -3.79 -0.60 -6.84
CA HIS A 190 -3.41 -0.16 -5.50
C HIS A 190 -3.81 1.30 -5.27
N ILE A 191 -3.99 1.65 -4.00
CA ILE A 191 -4.33 3.01 -3.55
C ILE A 191 -3.53 3.36 -2.29
N GLY A 192 -3.12 4.63 -2.19
CA GLY A 192 -2.50 5.20 -1.01
C GLY A 192 -2.99 6.62 -0.73
N LEU A 193 -2.47 7.23 0.33
CA LEU A 193 -2.68 8.63 0.68
C LEU A 193 -1.44 9.45 0.35
N VAL A 194 -1.63 10.60 -0.25
CA VAL A 194 -0.55 11.56 -0.54
C VAL A 194 -0.21 12.32 0.74
N ILE A 195 1.06 12.25 1.15
CA ILE A 195 1.62 13.05 2.23
C ILE A 195 1.94 14.45 1.69
N GLY A 196 2.54 14.52 0.50
CA GLY A 196 2.95 15.74 -0.19
C GLY A 196 3.86 15.46 -1.36
N THR A 197 4.40 16.52 -1.95
CA THR A 197 5.38 16.44 -3.03
C THR A 197 6.52 17.44 -2.81
N ASP A 198 7.72 17.09 -3.26
CA ASP A 198 8.87 18.00 -3.33
C ASP A 198 9.05 18.60 -4.75
N GLY A 199 8.08 18.35 -5.65
CA GLY A 199 8.10 18.76 -7.05
C GLY A 199 8.78 17.75 -7.98
N THR A 200 9.53 16.79 -7.44
CA THR A 200 10.18 15.70 -8.18
C THR A 200 9.52 14.35 -7.86
N ASN A 201 9.24 14.14 -6.59
CA ASN A 201 8.63 12.93 -6.08
C ASN A 201 7.30 13.26 -5.38
N VAL A 202 6.38 12.29 -5.40
CA VAL A 202 5.21 12.24 -4.52
C VAL A 202 5.52 11.26 -3.38
N TYR A 203 5.18 11.66 -2.18
CA TYR A 203 5.37 10.89 -0.94
C TYR A 203 4.03 10.39 -0.46
N THR A 204 3.98 9.12 -0.07
CA THR A 204 2.72 8.43 0.22
C THR A 204 2.79 7.67 1.55
N VAL A 205 1.64 7.43 2.15
CA VAL A 205 1.45 6.40 3.17
C VAL A 205 0.43 5.39 2.65
N GLU A 206 0.82 4.13 2.66
CA GLU A 206 0.11 3.05 1.98
C GLU A 206 -0.15 1.88 2.92
N GLY A 207 -1.38 1.41 2.95
CA GLY A 207 -1.74 0.13 3.56
C GLY A 207 -1.55 -1.02 2.57
N ASN A 208 -1.33 -2.21 3.10
CA ASN A 208 -1.08 -3.43 2.31
C ASN A 208 0.14 -3.34 1.37
N SER A 209 1.12 -2.54 1.75
CA SER A 209 2.39 -2.45 1.03
C SER A 209 3.37 -3.49 1.61
N GLY A 210 3.38 -4.72 1.04
CA GLY A 210 4.02 -5.88 1.65
C GLY A 210 3.38 -6.21 3.00
N ASP A 211 2.06 -6.35 2.99
CA ASP A 211 1.20 -6.65 4.14
C ASP A 211 1.37 -5.69 5.34
N ALA A 212 1.91 -4.50 5.12
CA ALA A 212 2.14 -3.51 6.17
C ALA A 212 1.70 -2.10 5.76
N VAL A 213 1.57 -1.21 6.74
CA VAL A 213 1.47 0.23 6.49
C VAL A 213 2.88 0.81 6.35
N LYS A 214 3.18 1.40 5.20
CA LYS A 214 4.51 1.94 4.87
C LYS A 214 4.44 3.35 4.30
N VAL A 215 5.52 4.11 4.53
CA VAL A 215 5.80 5.34 3.80
C VAL A 215 6.63 5.01 2.57
N LYS A 216 6.25 5.59 1.41
CA LYS A 216 6.94 5.39 0.14
C LYS A 216 7.10 6.70 -0.62
N SER A 217 7.93 6.69 -1.64
CA SER A 217 8.07 7.81 -2.57
C SER A 217 8.21 7.31 -4.00
N TYR A 218 7.67 8.10 -4.94
CA TYR A 218 7.70 7.81 -6.37
C TYR A 218 8.03 9.07 -7.17
N PRO A 219 8.80 8.96 -8.26
CA PRO A 219 8.87 10.06 -9.21
C PRO A 219 7.46 10.47 -9.65
N ILE A 220 7.15 11.77 -9.67
CA ILE A 220 5.79 12.27 -9.96
C ILE A 220 5.27 11.84 -11.34
N ASN A 221 6.19 11.56 -12.28
CA ASN A 221 5.89 11.07 -13.62
C ASN A 221 6.07 9.55 -13.78
N SER A 222 6.20 8.81 -12.67
CA SER A 222 6.38 7.35 -12.72
C SER A 222 5.26 6.68 -13.50
N SER A 223 5.63 5.74 -14.38
CA SER A 223 4.67 5.01 -15.22
C SER A 223 3.69 4.16 -14.43
N VAL A 224 4.05 3.79 -13.20
CA VAL A 224 3.16 3.01 -12.30
C VAL A 224 2.05 3.84 -11.68
N ILE A 225 2.13 5.18 -11.72
CA ILE A 225 1.06 6.04 -11.23
C ILE A 225 -0.07 6.05 -12.25
N TYR A 226 -1.26 5.62 -11.85
CA TYR A 226 -2.48 5.68 -12.63
C TYR A 226 -3.07 7.10 -12.62
N GLY A 227 -3.12 7.73 -11.47
CA GLY A 227 -3.60 9.08 -11.26
C GLY A 227 -3.89 9.39 -9.80
N TYR A 228 -4.58 10.50 -9.58
CA TYR A 228 -4.84 11.03 -8.24
C TYR A 228 -6.32 11.36 -8.05
N GLY A 229 -6.88 10.95 -6.93
CA GLY A 229 -8.17 11.44 -6.46
C GLY A 229 -7.96 12.70 -5.63
N LEU A 230 -8.43 13.82 -6.17
CA LEU A 230 -8.23 15.15 -5.60
C LEU A 230 -9.33 15.44 -4.58
N MET A 231 -8.97 15.48 -3.31
CA MET A 231 -9.92 15.73 -2.23
C MET A 231 -10.35 17.20 -2.21
N ASN A 232 -11.61 17.45 -1.87
CA ASN A 232 -12.17 18.79 -1.72
C ASN A 232 -12.50 19.04 -0.25
N TYR A 233 -11.47 19.40 0.52
CA TYR A 233 -11.57 19.70 1.95
C TYR A 233 -12.18 21.06 2.27
#